data_c1fa391dbfb9b71cc5b492e2e12aea29
#
_entry.id   c1fa391dbfb9b71cc5b492e2e12aea29
#
_cell.length_a   1.000
_cell.length_b   1.000
_cell.length_c   1.000
_cell.angle_alpha   90.00
_cell.angle_beta   90.00
_cell.angle_gamma   90.00
#
_symmetry.space_group_name_H-M   'P 1'
#
loop_
_entity.id
_entity.type
_entity.pdbx_description
1 polymer ?
#
loop_
_entity_poly.entity_id
_entity_poly.type
_entity_poly.pdbx_seq_one_letter_code
_entity_poly.pdbx_strand_id
1 'polypeptide(L)'
;MIPEEITIREFNRNDAKDIVKLHSESSENFEEEEITEDFILNIANRNDFRLFVITLRGKVIGFIGVLFHINVGRAEIGPICIRSIYRGRGIGTRLLYHAMEFLRQRGIRRVIVRIKSENTRALMFFKKNGFIEEGYFREYTRRGEDVIQLRRFIWECCV
;
A
#
# COMPACT_ATOMS: atom_id res chain seq x y z
N MET A 1 6.48 -22.63 0.14
CA MET A 1 7.33 -21.45 -0.11
C MET A 1 8.30 -21.28 1.05
N ILE A 2 9.56 -21.21 0.78
CA ILE A 2 10.60 -21.09 1.79
C ILE A 2 10.72 -19.61 2.18
N PRO A 3 10.61 -19.24 3.48
CA PRO A 3 10.62 -17.83 3.90
C PRO A 3 11.82 -17.02 3.42
N GLU A 4 12.99 -17.61 3.34
CA GLU A 4 14.20 -16.92 2.90
C GLU A 4 14.21 -16.56 1.42
N GLU A 5 13.27 -17.07 0.64
CA GLU A 5 13.12 -16.70 -0.77
C GLU A 5 12.34 -15.39 -0.94
N ILE A 6 11.70 -14.93 0.14
CA ILE A 6 10.90 -13.70 0.13
C ILE A 6 11.71 -12.58 0.77
N THR A 7 11.84 -11.47 0.05
CA THR A 7 12.55 -10.29 0.53
C THR A 7 11.68 -9.06 0.36
N ILE A 8 11.69 -8.18 1.35
CA ILE A 8 11.05 -6.86 1.27
C ILE A 8 12.17 -5.82 1.29
N ARG A 9 12.13 -4.90 0.35
CA ARG A 9 13.14 -3.83 0.24
C ARG A 9 12.54 -2.58 -0.38
N GLU A 10 13.26 -1.48 -0.28
CA GLU A 10 12.85 -0.27 -0.98
C GLU A 10 12.90 -0.46 -2.48
N PHE A 11 12.06 0.27 -3.17
CA PHE A 11 12.01 0.36 -4.62
C PHE A 11 13.34 0.84 -5.19
N ASN A 12 13.73 0.29 -6.32
CA ASN A 12 14.79 0.87 -7.15
C ASN A 12 14.27 1.06 -8.59
N ARG A 13 15.01 1.83 -9.38
CA ARG A 13 14.54 2.22 -10.72
C ARG A 13 14.17 1.04 -11.61
N ASN A 14 14.86 -0.07 -11.44
CA ASN A 14 14.64 -1.26 -12.26
C ASN A 14 13.30 -1.94 -11.97
N ASP A 15 12.66 -1.60 -10.86
CA ASP A 15 11.36 -2.18 -10.48
C ASP A 15 10.17 -1.51 -11.17
N ALA A 16 10.37 -0.36 -11.80
CA ALA A 16 9.27 0.45 -12.32
C ALA A 16 8.37 -0.32 -13.30
N LYS A 17 8.96 -1.09 -14.20
CA LYS A 17 8.19 -1.87 -15.16
C LYS A 17 7.30 -2.90 -14.49
N ASP A 18 7.83 -3.59 -13.49
CA ASP A 18 7.07 -4.61 -12.76
C ASP A 18 5.91 -3.99 -11.99
N ILE A 19 6.12 -2.82 -11.40
CA ILE A 19 5.07 -2.11 -10.67
C ILE A 19 3.95 -1.68 -11.61
N VAL A 20 4.29 -1.11 -12.77
CA VAL A 20 3.30 -0.73 -13.77
C VAL A 20 2.46 -1.95 -14.19
N LYS A 21 3.12 -3.07 -14.42
CA LYS A 21 2.44 -4.31 -14.80
C LYS A 21 1.51 -4.81 -13.70
N LEU A 22 1.98 -4.83 -12.45
CA LEU A 22 1.15 -5.27 -11.31
C LEU A 22 -0.06 -4.35 -11.13
N HIS A 23 0.14 -3.04 -11.24
CA HIS A 23 -0.96 -2.08 -11.13
C HIS A 23 -2.00 -2.33 -12.22
N SER A 24 -1.57 -2.55 -13.46
CA SER A 24 -2.49 -2.79 -14.57
C SER A 24 -3.33 -4.04 -14.41
N GLU A 25 -2.80 -5.06 -13.73
CA GLU A 25 -3.53 -6.31 -13.47
C GLU A 25 -4.69 -6.12 -12.47
N SER A 26 -4.69 -5.03 -11.70
CA SER A 26 -5.71 -4.75 -10.68
C SER A 26 -6.18 -3.30 -10.75
N SER A 27 -6.14 -2.69 -11.93
CA SER A 27 -6.41 -1.26 -12.10
C SER A 27 -7.80 -0.83 -11.62
N GLU A 28 -8.78 -1.73 -11.67
CA GLU A 28 -10.14 -1.43 -11.19
C GLU A 28 -10.20 -1.14 -9.69
N ASN A 29 -9.17 -1.51 -8.93
CA ASN A 29 -9.12 -1.29 -7.50
C ASN A 29 -8.46 0.03 -7.11
N PHE A 30 -7.88 0.74 -8.07
CA PHE A 30 -7.17 1.99 -7.83
C PHE A 30 -7.89 3.17 -8.47
N GLU A 31 -7.69 4.36 -7.92
CA GLU A 31 -8.24 5.57 -8.51
C GLU A 31 -7.57 5.88 -9.85
N GLU A 32 -6.26 5.71 -9.92
CA GLU A 32 -5.51 5.86 -11.15
C GLU A 32 -5.66 4.60 -12.00
N GLU A 33 -6.33 4.74 -13.12
CA GLU A 33 -6.56 3.61 -14.03
C GLU A 33 -5.28 3.16 -14.71
N GLU A 34 -4.45 4.11 -15.07
CA GLU A 34 -3.17 3.84 -15.72
C GLU A 34 -2.07 4.64 -15.06
N ILE A 35 -0.95 3.98 -14.82
CA ILE A 35 0.27 4.63 -14.38
C ILE A 35 1.39 4.28 -15.35
N THR A 36 2.35 5.18 -15.48
CA THR A 36 3.51 4.99 -16.35
C THR A 36 4.77 4.78 -15.52
N GLU A 37 5.83 4.29 -16.14
CA GLU A 37 7.13 4.19 -15.47
C GLU A 37 7.60 5.56 -14.99
N ASP A 38 7.42 6.61 -15.82
CA ASP A 38 7.81 7.97 -15.45
C ASP A 38 7.04 8.45 -14.21
N PHE A 39 5.75 8.15 -14.12
CA PHE A 39 4.95 8.47 -12.94
C PHE A 39 5.54 7.81 -11.69
N ILE A 40 5.88 6.53 -11.77
CA ILE A 40 6.46 5.78 -10.65
C ILE A 40 7.81 6.37 -10.27
N LEU A 41 8.66 6.66 -11.23
CA LEU A 41 9.98 7.22 -10.95
C LEU A 41 9.88 8.61 -10.31
N ASN A 42 8.93 9.43 -10.76
CA ASN A 42 8.73 10.76 -10.20
C ASN A 42 8.21 10.71 -8.77
N ILE A 43 7.21 9.86 -8.49
CA ILE A 43 6.64 9.75 -7.14
C ILE A 43 7.65 9.14 -6.17
N ALA A 44 8.47 8.20 -6.62
CA ALA A 44 9.48 7.57 -5.78
C ALA A 44 10.61 8.52 -5.37
N ASN A 45 10.79 9.63 -6.11
CA ASN A 45 11.80 10.64 -5.78
C ASN A 45 11.32 11.66 -4.75
N ARG A 46 10.06 11.64 -4.37
CA ARG A 46 9.54 12.61 -3.40
C ARG A 46 10.07 12.32 -1.99
N ASN A 47 10.31 13.38 -1.22
CA ASN A 47 10.78 13.24 0.15
C ASN A 47 9.69 12.72 1.10
N ASP A 48 8.42 12.90 0.74
CA ASP A 48 7.27 12.53 1.56
C ASP A 48 6.62 11.20 1.12
N PHE A 49 7.31 10.45 0.27
CA PHE A 49 6.79 9.18 -0.26
C PHE A 49 7.86 8.09 -0.19
N ARG A 50 7.44 6.86 0.12
CA ARG A 50 8.28 5.67 0.03
C ARG A 50 7.52 4.55 -0.63
N LEU A 51 8.26 3.79 -1.42
CA LEU A 51 7.72 2.64 -2.14
C LEU A 51 8.56 1.42 -1.77
N PHE A 52 7.89 0.37 -1.29
CA PHE A 52 8.54 -0.90 -0.97
C PHE A 52 8.04 -1.98 -1.91
N VAL A 53 8.92 -2.90 -2.26
CA VAL A 53 8.58 -4.06 -3.06
C VAL A 53 8.84 -5.33 -2.26
N ILE A 54 8.03 -6.34 -2.54
CA ILE A 54 8.26 -7.69 -2.02
C ILE A 54 8.61 -8.59 -3.19
N THR A 55 9.69 -9.34 -3.04
CA THR A 55 10.21 -10.18 -4.11
C THR A 55 10.20 -11.64 -3.69
N LEU A 56 10.03 -12.51 -4.67
CA LEU A 56 10.18 -13.95 -4.53
C LEU A 56 11.28 -14.38 -5.50
N ARG A 57 12.38 -14.89 -4.97
CA ARG A 57 13.55 -15.26 -5.77
C ARG A 57 14.01 -14.13 -6.70
N GLY A 58 14.00 -12.90 -6.17
CA GLY A 58 14.40 -11.72 -6.92
C GLY A 58 13.34 -11.12 -7.83
N LYS A 59 12.20 -11.76 -7.99
CA LYS A 59 11.12 -11.26 -8.84
C LYS A 59 10.11 -10.47 -8.01
N VAL A 60 9.75 -9.26 -8.43
CA VAL A 60 8.75 -8.43 -7.76
C VAL A 60 7.37 -9.08 -7.88
N ILE A 61 6.76 -9.38 -6.74
CA ILE A 61 5.41 -9.97 -6.66
C ILE A 61 4.41 -9.07 -5.97
N GLY A 62 4.83 -7.93 -5.48
CA GLY A 62 3.94 -6.96 -4.86
C GLY A 62 4.65 -5.68 -4.49
N PHE A 63 3.87 -4.68 -4.13
CA PHE A 63 4.41 -3.38 -3.69
C PHE A 63 3.43 -2.66 -2.78
N ILE A 64 3.96 -1.70 -2.01
CA ILE A 64 3.17 -0.79 -1.18
C ILE A 64 3.82 0.59 -1.22
N GLY A 65 2.99 1.62 -1.34
CA GLY A 65 3.44 3.01 -1.22
C GLY A 65 2.89 3.65 0.04
N VAL A 66 3.65 4.54 0.65
CA VAL A 66 3.20 5.34 1.79
C VAL A 66 3.57 6.80 1.56
N LEU A 67 2.59 7.68 1.79
CA LEU A 67 2.77 9.13 1.78
C LEU A 67 2.74 9.58 3.24
N PHE A 68 3.77 10.33 3.69
CA PHE A 68 3.87 10.63 5.11
C PHE A 68 4.30 12.07 5.36
N HIS A 69 3.79 12.62 6.47
CA HIS A 69 4.07 13.98 6.90
C HIS A 69 4.62 13.93 8.33
N ILE A 70 5.94 13.93 8.42
CA ILE A 70 6.65 13.76 9.70
C ILE A 70 6.25 14.83 10.70
N ASN A 71 6.14 16.08 10.26
CA ASN A 71 5.86 17.22 11.15
C ASN A 71 4.53 17.13 11.89
N VAL A 72 3.57 16.39 11.33
CA VAL A 72 2.24 16.25 11.94
C VAL A 72 1.92 14.81 12.33
N GLY A 73 2.87 13.89 12.12
CA GLY A 73 2.73 12.50 12.56
C GLY A 73 1.65 11.70 11.85
N ARG A 74 1.35 12.02 10.59
CA ARG A 74 0.31 11.35 9.82
C ARG A 74 0.86 10.76 8.54
N ALA A 75 0.24 9.66 8.11
CA ALA A 75 0.59 9.02 6.85
C ALA A 75 -0.66 8.41 6.19
N GLU A 76 -0.55 8.21 4.90
CA GLU A 76 -1.57 7.53 4.10
C GLU A 76 -0.90 6.39 3.35
N ILE A 77 -1.52 5.22 3.41
CA ILE A 77 -1.10 4.12 2.56
C ILE A 77 -1.64 4.41 1.17
N GLY A 78 -0.72 4.49 0.22
CA GLY A 78 -1.07 4.59 -1.18
C GLY A 78 -1.43 3.22 -1.72
N PRO A 79 -1.09 2.90 -2.96
CA PRO A 79 -1.43 1.58 -3.47
C PRO A 79 -0.74 0.47 -2.69
N ILE A 80 -1.47 -0.62 -2.46
CA ILE A 80 -0.88 -1.90 -2.06
C ILE A 80 -1.39 -2.94 -3.04
N CYS A 81 -0.50 -3.76 -3.56
CA CYS A 81 -0.85 -4.75 -4.56
C CYS A 81 0.02 -5.98 -4.39
N ILE A 82 -0.62 -7.15 -4.40
CA ILE A 82 0.06 -8.45 -4.41
C ILE A 82 -0.45 -9.19 -5.65
N ARG A 83 0.47 -9.77 -6.41
CA ARG A 83 0.09 -10.57 -7.57
C ARG A 83 -0.94 -11.63 -7.15
N SER A 84 -2.01 -11.78 -7.93
CA SER A 84 -3.17 -12.59 -7.55
C SER A 84 -2.84 -14.02 -7.14
N ILE A 85 -1.89 -14.67 -7.81
CA ILE A 85 -1.52 -16.06 -7.49
C ILE A 85 -0.83 -16.21 -6.13
N TYR A 86 -0.34 -15.11 -5.55
CA TYR A 86 0.33 -15.14 -4.24
C TYR A 86 -0.55 -14.62 -3.10
N ARG A 87 -1.80 -14.25 -3.38
CA ARG A 87 -2.72 -13.76 -2.34
C ARG A 87 -3.14 -14.89 -1.41
N GLY A 88 -3.56 -14.49 -0.20
CA GLY A 88 -4.03 -15.43 0.80
C GLY A 88 -2.93 -16.21 1.52
N ARG A 89 -1.68 -15.77 1.42
CA ARG A 89 -0.53 -16.47 2.02
C ARG A 89 0.19 -15.61 3.06
N GLY A 90 -0.42 -14.50 3.49
CA GLY A 90 0.18 -13.61 4.48
C GLY A 90 1.24 -12.66 3.91
N ILE A 91 1.45 -12.65 2.60
CA ILE A 91 2.45 -11.81 1.95
C ILE A 91 2.09 -10.34 2.07
N GLY A 92 0.81 -10.00 1.84
CA GLY A 92 0.32 -8.64 1.97
C GLY A 92 0.48 -8.11 3.39
N THR A 93 0.21 -8.95 4.39
CA THR A 93 0.39 -8.60 5.80
C THR A 93 1.86 -8.29 6.11
N ARG A 94 2.79 -9.11 5.62
CA ARG A 94 4.22 -8.85 5.81
C ARG A 94 4.63 -7.52 5.20
N LEU A 95 4.16 -7.24 4.01
CA LEU A 95 4.46 -5.99 3.31
C LEU A 95 3.90 -4.79 4.06
N LEU A 96 2.64 -4.88 4.51
CA LEU A 96 1.99 -3.84 5.30
C LEU A 96 2.77 -3.56 6.59
N TYR A 97 3.14 -4.58 7.34
CA TYR A 97 3.87 -4.39 8.60
C TYR A 97 5.26 -3.82 8.39
N HIS A 98 5.92 -4.15 7.30
CA HIS A 98 7.19 -3.53 6.94
C HIS A 98 7.03 -2.01 6.76
N ALA A 99 6.00 -1.60 6.04
CA ALA A 99 5.71 -0.18 5.84
C ALA A 99 5.31 0.51 7.15
N MET A 100 4.49 -0.16 7.99
CA MET A 100 4.08 0.38 9.28
C MET A 100 5.28 0.59 10.21
N GLU A 101 6.24 -0.34 10.22
CA GLU A 101 7.46 -0.20 11.02
C GLU A 101 8.33 0.96 10.52
N PHE A 102 8.43 1.13 9.20
CA PHE A 102 9.10 2.28 8.63
C PHE A 102 8.48 3.59 9.14
N LEU A 103 7.16 3.66 9.13
CA LEU A 103 6.42 4.84 9.60
C LEU A 103 6.59 5.06 11.10
N ARG A 104 6.55 3.99 11.89
CA ARG A 104 6.75 4.06 13.34
C ARG A 104 8.10 4.68 13.69
N GLN A 105 9.16 4.26 13.01
CA GLN A 105 10.50 4.78 13.24
C GLN A 105 10.63 6.27 12.92
N ARG A 106 9.72 6.82 12.15
CA ARG A 106 9.70 8.24 11.78
C ARG A 106 8.70 9.07 12.60
N GLY A 107 8.18 8.50 13.68
CA GLY A 107 7.28 9.21 14.58
C GLY A 107 5.87 9.38 14.06
N ILE A 108 5.47 8.62 13.06
CA ILE A 108 4.10 8.65 12.55
C ILE A 108 3.20 7.93 13.56
N ARG A 109 2.08 8.56 13.89
CA ARG A 109 1.12 8.03 14.86
C ARG A 109 -0.17 7.54 14.22
N ARG A 110 -0.61 8.21 13.16
CA ARG A 110 -1.92 7.98 12.55
C ARG A 110 -1.72 7.62 11.09
N VAL A 111 -2.23 6.46 10.72
CA VAL A 111 -2.14 5.98 9.33
C VAL A 111 -3.55 5.76 8.81
N ILE A 112 -3.83 6.30 7.63
CA ILE A 112 -5.11 6.09 6.94
C ILE A 112 -4.91 5.32 5.66
N VAL A 113 -6.00 4.72 5.19
CA VAL A 113 -6.09 4.15 3.84
C VAL A 113 -7.48 4.45 3.30
N ARG A 114 -7.55 4.79 2.01
CA ARG A 114 -8.82 5.02 1.31
C ARG A 114 -9.03 3.89 0.32
N ILE A 115 -10.19 3.28 0.38
CA ILE A 115 -10.52 2.08 -0.38
C ILE A 115 -11.88 2.27 -1.03
N LYS A 116 -12.01 1.93 -2.31
CA LYS A 116 -13.32 1.94 -2.98
C LYS A 116 -14.28 1.05 -2.19
N SER A 117 -15.49 1.54 -1.96
CA SER A 117 -16.47 0.85 -1.11
C SER A 117 -16.80 -0.56 -1.60
N GLU A 118 -16.68 -0.82 -2.89
CA GLU A 118 -16.94 -2.13 -3.48
C GLU A 118 -15.78 -3.10 -3.38
N ASN A 119 -14.59 -2.63 -3.00
CA ASN A 119 -13.42 -3.48 -2.87
C ASN A 119 -13.42 -4.18 -1.50
N THR A 120 -14.29 -5.18 -1.38
CA THR A 120 -14.47 -5.91 -0.11
C THR A 120 -13.21 -6.65 0.32
N ARG A 121 -12.42 -7.15 -0.63
CA ARG A 121 -11.17 -7.85 -0.30
C ARG A 121 -10.20 -6.93 0.44
N ALA A 122 -9.99 -5.73 -0.07
CA ALA A 122 -9.10 -4.77 0.57
C ALA A 122 -9.64 -4.31 1.92
N LEU A 123 -10.95 -4.05 2.00
CA LEU A 123 -11.59 -3.67 3.27
C LEU A 123 -11.37 -4.74 4.33
N MET A 124 -11.59 -6.00 3.99
CA MET A 124 -11.38 -7.11 4.93
C MET A 124 -9.91 -7.25 5.31
N PHE A 125 -9.00 -7.08 4.36
CA PHE A 125 -7.57 -7.14 4.62
C PHE A 125 -7.14 -6.11 5.66
N PHE A 126 -7.54 -4.86 5.47
CA PHE A 126 -7.15 -3.78 6.39
C PHE A 126 -7.83 -3.93 7.75
N LYS A 127 -9.11 -4.32 7.79
CA LYS A 127 -9.80 -4.56 9.06
C LYS A 127 -9.15 -5.69 9.86
N LYS A 128 -8.77 -6.77 9.18
CA LYS A 128 -8.05 -7.87 9.79
C LYS A 128 -6.72 -7.40 10.40
N ASN A 129 -6.11 -6.38 9.82
CA ASN A 129 -4.84 -5.84 10.27
C ASN A 129 -5.00 -4.62 11.18
N GLY A 130 -6.15 -4.47 11.83
CA GLY A 130 -6.35 -3.49 12.88
C GLY A 130 -6.80 -2.11 12.43
N PHE A 131 -7.17 -1.95 11.18
CA PHE A 131 -7.73 -0.69 10.69
C PHE A 131 -9.23 -0.65 10.96
N ILE A 132 -9.72 0.53 11.29
CA ILE A 132 -11.12 0.76 11.66
C ILE A 132 -11.70 1.82 10.72
N GLU A 133 -12.91 1.59 10.24
CA GLU A 133 -13.60 2.58 9.40
C GLU A 133 -13.86 3.86 10.20
N GLU A 134 -13.58 5.00 9.57
CA GLU A 134 -13.84 6.30 10.19
C GLU A 134 -14.53 7.29 9.26
N GLY A 135 -14.66 7.00 7.96
CA GLY A 135 -15.30 7.91 7.04
C GLY A 135 -15.81 7.22 5.80
N TYR A 136 -16.87 7.81 5.24
CA TYR A 136 -17.47 7.36 4.00
C TYR A 136 -17.63 8.58 3.10
N PHE A 137 -17.03 8.52 1.90
CA PHE A 137 -17.03 9.64 0.96
C PHE A 137 -17.80 9.25 -0.30
N ARG A 138 -18.92 9.92 -0.52
CA ARG A 138 -19.79 9.63 -1.66
C ARG A 138 -19.23 10.26 -2.92
N GLU A 139 -19.26 9.49 -4.04
CA GLU A 139 -18.84 9.96 -5.35
C GLU A 139 -17.46 10.63 -5.31
N TYR A 140 -16.54 9.98 -4.65
CA TYR A 140 -15.23 10.55 -4.35
C TYR A 140 -14.26 10.46 -5.52
N THR A 141 -14.30 9.38 -6.30
CA THR A 141 -13.39 9.20 -7.43
C THR A 141 -13.90 9.95 -8.67
N ARG A 142 -13.03 10.10 -9.65
CA ARG A 142 -13.40 10.74 -10.90
C ARG A 142 -14.61 10.08 -11.56
N ARG A 143 -14.78 8.77 -11.38
CA ARG A 143 -15.90 8.02 -11.93
C ARG A 143 -17.15 8.07 -11.07
N GLY A 144 -17.10 8.74 -9.94
CA GLY A 144 -18.23 8.82 -9.01
C GLY A 144 -18.35 7.62 -8.09
N GLU A 145 -17.26 6.92 -7.84
CA GLU A 145 -17.27 5.78 -6.92
C GLU A 145 -17.12 6.24 -5.48
N ASP A 146 -17.83 5.57 -4.58
CA ASP A 146 -17.72 5.83 -3.15
C ASP A 146 -16.45 5.24 -2.58
N VAL A 147 -15.91 5.90 -1.55
CA VAL A 147 -14.66 5.50 -0.90
C VAL A 147 -14.87 5.44 0.61
N ILE A 148 -14.29 4.43 1.23
CA ILE A 148 -14.27 4.27 2.68
C ILE A 148 -12.87 4.59 3.17
N GLN A 149 -12.78 5.43 4.20
CA GLN A 149 -11.51 5.70 4.86
C GLN A 149 -11.41 4.88 6.14
N LEU A 150 -10.29 4.18 6.28
CA LEU A 150 -9.97 3.45 7.51
C LEU A 150 -8.71 4.06 8.12
N ARG A 151 -8.55 3.89 9.43
CA ARG A 151 -7.38 4.40 10.15
C ARG A 151 -6.84 3.36 11.11
N ARG A 152 -5.56 3.48 11.43
CA ARG A 152 -4.92 2.74 12.50
C ARG A 152 -3.93 3.65 13.22
N PHE A 153 -3.92 3.57 14.56
CA PHE A 153 -2.92 4.26 15.38
C PHE A 153 -1.74 3.34 15.61
N ILE A 154 -0.53 3.84 15.33
CA ILE A 154 0.67 2.99 15.40
C ILE A 154 0.98 2.49 16.81
N TRP A 155 0.69 3.29 17.84
CA TRP A 155 0.93 2.86 19.23
C TRP A 155 0.12 1.62 19.60
N GLU A 156 -0.98 1.35 18.91
CA GLU A 156 -1.80 0.14 19.14
C GLU A 156 -1.05 -1.12 18.74
N CYS A 157 -0.01 -0.98 17.93
CA CYS A 157 0.81 -2.11 17.48
C CYS A 157 1.78 -2.61 18.56
N CYS A 158 2.05 -1.78 19.56
CA CYS A 158 3.06 -2.05 20.57
C CYS A 158 2.49 -2.73 21.82
N VAL A 159 1.23 -3.04 21.78
CA VAL A 159 0.53 -3.65 22.92
C VAL A 159 0.68 -5.17 22.90
#